data_1e38d12560fef12855c09e405266ceed
#
_entry.id   1e38d12560fef12855c09e405266ceed
#
_cell.length_a   1.000
_cell.length_b   1.000
_cell.length_c   1.000
_cell.angle_alpha   90.00
_cell.angle_beta   90.00
_cell.angle_gamma   90.00
#
_symmetry.space_group_name_H-M   'P 1'
#
loop_
_entity.id
_entity.type
_entity.pdbx_description
1 polymer ?
#
loop_
_entity_poly.entity_id
_entity_poly.type
_entity_poly.pdbx_seq_one_letter_code
_entity_poly.pdbx_strand_id
1 'polypeptide(L)'
;MKDVIIIGAGFAGATVANVLANKGKNVLIIDKRDHIGGNAYDYMEEDILIHKYGPHIFHTNSKEVFDYLSNFTEWYKYEHKVLGHVDNKLVPIPFNFKSIEECLPEKAEKLIELLKKDYGEGKKVPIMELLTNENRDIRYLANYIYEHVFKYYTMKQWDMKVEELDSA
;
A
#
# COMPACT_ATOMS: atom_id res chain seq x y z
N MET A 1 2.54 28.61 31.72
CA MET A 1 1.61 28.88 30.60
C MET A 1 1.98 27.94 29.46
N LYS A 2 1.00 27.43 28.69
CA LYS A 2 1.32 26.61 27.50
C LYS A 2 1.55 27.53 26.31
N ASP A 3 2.65 27.26 25.56
CA ASP A 3 2.99 28.08 24.39
C ASP A 3 2.19 27.59 23.15
N VAL A 4 1.89 26.27 23.07
CA VAL A 4 1.23 25.66 21.94
C VAL A 4 0.25 24.60 22.42
N ILE A 5 -0.90 24.56 21.80
CA ILE A 5 -1.91 23.48 21.94
C ILE A 5 -2.03 22.76 20.61
N ILE A 6 -1.93 21.44 20.63
CA ILE A 6 -2.06 20.56 19.46
C ILE A 6 -3.30 19.68 19.65
N ILE A 7 -4.15 19.64 18.66
CA ILE A 7 -5.36 18.80 18.66
C ILE A 7 -5.08 17.56 17.81
N GLY A 8 -5.12 16.40 18.47
CA GLY A 8 -4.83 15.10 17.89
C GLY A 8 -3.46 14.55 18.30
N ALA A 9 -3.45 13.36 18.91
CA ALA A 9 -2.26 12.64 19.40
C ALA A 9 -1.85 11.49 18.46
N GLY A 10 -2.16 11.58 17.17
CA GLY A 10 -1.64 10.70 16.13
C GLY A 10 -0.23 11.10 15.71
N PHE A 11 0.35 10.42 14.69
CA PHE A 11 1.73 10.69 14.23
C PHE A 11 2.01 12.16 13.92
N ALA A 12 1.11 12.84 13.22
CA ALA A 12 1.30 14.24 12.88
C ALA A 12 1.39 15.14 14.13
N GLY A 13 0.44 15.02 15.05
CA GLY A 13 0.42 15.81 16.29
C GLY A 13 1.61 15.49 17.19
N ALA A 14 1.95 14.22 17.35
CA ALA A 14 3.10 13.79 18.14
C ALA A 14 4.43 14.31 17.56
N THR A 15 4.60 14.26 16.24
CA THR A 15 5.80 14.77 15.56
C THR A 15 5.95 16.29 15.78
N VAL A 16 4.88 17.06 15.55
CA VAL A 16 4.90 18.52 15.78
C VAL A 16 5.19 18.83 17.23
N ALA A 17 4.57 18.10 18.17
CA ALA A 17 4.82 18.29 19.60
C ALA A 17 6.28 18.02 19.97
N ASN A 18 6.86 16.93 19.49
CA ASN A 18 8.25 16.57 19.73
C ASN A 18 9.21 17.64 19.21
N VAL A 19 9.03 18.08 17.95
CA VAL A 19 9.87 19.13 17.35
C VAL A 19 9.79 20.44 18.13
N LEU A 20 8.58 20.84 18.56
CA LEU A 20 8.40 22.08 19.32
C LEU A 20 8.96 21.97 20.74
N ALA A 21 8.78 20.84 21.41
CA ALA A 21 9.34 20.59 22.74
C ALA A 21 10.88 20.60 22.71
N ASN A 22 11.49 20.00 21.69
CA ASN A 22 12.94 20.07 21.48
C ASN A 22 13.46 21.50 21.23
N LYS A 23 12.59 22.42 20.81
CA LYS A 23 12.87 23.86 20.69
C LYS A 23 12.51 24.65 21.97
N GLY A 24 12.28 23.96 23.09
CA GLY A 24 12.00 24.59 24.39
C GLY A 24 10.58 25.10 24.56
N LYS A 25 9.62 24.71 23.70
CA LYS A 25 8.23 25.15 23.85
C LYS A 25 7.46 24.25 24.83
N ASN A 26 6.58 24.86 25.63
CA ASN A 26 5.64 24.13 26.47
C ASN A 26 4.42 23.73 25.65
N VAL A 27 4.35 22.44 25.24
CA VAL A 27 3.28 21.91 24.38
C VAL A 27 2.23 21.20 25.22
N LEU A 28 0.97 21.36 24.84
CA LEU A 28 -0.16 20.56 25.30
C LEU A 28 -0.78 19.84 24.09
N ILE A 29 -0.92 18.52 24.19
CA ILE A 29 -1.66 17.74 23.19
C ILE A 29 -3.02 17.37 23.78
N ILE A 30 -4.07 17.55 22.99
CA ILE A 30 -5.44 17.17 23.34
C ILE A 30 -5.95 16.20 22.27
N ASP A 31 -6.47 15.05 22.67
CA ASP A 31 -7.13 14.10 21.77
C ASP A 31 -8.54 13.78 22.29
N LYS A 32 -9.44 13.44 21.38
CA LYS A 32 -10.80 13.00 21.72
C LYS A 32 -10.85 11.54 22.18
N ARG A 33 -9.81 10.77 21.87
CA ARG A 33 -9.68 9.35 22.23
C ARG A 33 -9.06 9.22 23.61
N ASP A 34 -9.30 8.12 24.27
CA ASP A 34 -8.73 7.73 25.56
C ASP A 34 -7.30 7.14 25.45
N HIS A 35 -6.72 7.20 24.24
CA HIS A 35 -5.38 6.69 23.94
C HIS A 35 -4.63 7.63 22.99
N ILE A 36 -3.32 7.52 22.97
CA ILE A 36 -2.42 8.17 22.00
C ILE A 36 -2.22 7.26 20.77
N GLY A 37 -1.47 7.74 19.75
CA GLY A 37 -1.12 6.97 18.56
C GLY A 37 -2.11 7.10 17.39
N GLY A 38 -3.31 7.65 17.62
CA GLY A 38 -4.30 7.84 16.57
C GLY A 38 -4.75 6.50 15.97
N ASN A 39 -4.73 6.37 14.64
CA ASN A 39 -5.09 5.12 13.97
C ASN A 39 -3.99 4.04 14.01
N ALA A 40 -2.80 4.40 14.45
CA ALA A 40 -1.70 3.45 14.65
C ALA A 40 -1.61 2.94 16.11
N TYR A 41 -2.72 3.06 16.85
CA TYR A 41 -2.78 2.57 18.23
C TYR A 41 -2.93 1.05 18.27
N ASP A 42 -2.02 0.45 19.03
CA ASP A 42 -2.00 -0.98 19.35
C ASP A 42 -2.12 -1.20 20.84
N TYR A 43 -2.64 -2.33 21.22
CA TYR A 43 -2.68 -2.77 22.62
C TYR A 43 -2.49 -4.29 22.73
N MET A 44 -2.08 -4.72 23.90
CA MET A 44 -1.93 -6.14 24.20
C MET A 44 -3.21 -6.68 24.84
N GLU A 45 -3.69 -7.82 24.37
CA GLU A 45 -4.79 -8.59 24.95
C GLU A 45 -4.41 -10.07 24.90
N GLU A 46 -4.37 -10.73 26.05
CA GLU A 46 -3.97 -12.14 26.20
C GLU A 46 -2.66 -12.48 25.45
N ASP A 47 -1.64 -11.65 25.63
CA ASP A 47 -0.32 -11.74 24.96
C ASP A 47 -0.34 -11.60 23.42
N ILE A 48 -1.44 -11.15 22.86
CA ILE A 48 -1.58 -10.86 21.44
C ILE A 48 -1.57 -9.35 21.22
N LEU A 49 -0.73 -8.86 20.29
CA LEU A 49 -0.73 -7.46 19.87
C LEU A 49 -1.88 -7.21 18.89
N ILE A 50 -2.83 -6.38 19.31
CA ILE A 50 -4.02 -6.05 18.54
C ILE A 50 -3.91 -4.66 17.95
N HIS A 51 -4.04 -4.57 16.62
CA HIS A 51 -4.17 -3.32 15.88
C HIS A 51 -5.63 -2.84 15.95
N LYS A 52 -5.94 -1.88 16.84
CA LYS A 52 -7.32 -1.46 17.11
C LYS A 52 -8.08 -0.95 15.88
N TYR A 53 -7.38 -0.32 14.95
CA TYR A 53 -7.96 0.32 13.76
C TYR A 53 -7.56 -0.35 12.44
N GLY A 54 -7.10 -1.58 12.50
CA GLY A 54 -6.62 -2.34 11.37
C GLY A 54 -5.09 -2.32 11.22
N PRO A 55 -4.55 -3.24 10.42
CA PRO A 55 -3.11 -3.38 10.25
C PRO A 55 -2.51 -2.11 9.65
N HIS A 56 -1.37 -1.70 10.20
CA HIS A 56 -0.59 -0.58 9.69
C HIS A 56 0.86 -1.00 9.52
N ILE A 57 1.40 -0.74 8.35
CA ILE A 57 2.76 -1.07 7.97
C ILE A 57 3.46 0.23 7.62
N PHE A 58 4.59 0.50 8.28
CA PHE A 58 5.38 1.67 7.95
C PHE A 58 6.09 1.47 6.61
N HIS A 59 5.89 2.41 5.71
CA HIS A 59 6.52 2.44 4.41
C HIS A 59 6.97 3.86 4.08
N THR A 60 8.23 4.04 3.69
CA THR A 60 8.77 5.32 3.23
C THR A 60 9.95 5.13 2.29
N ASN A 61 10.11 6.06 1.35
CA ASN A 61 11.30 6.20 0.51
C ASN A 61 12.22 7.32 1.03
N SER A 62 11.80 8.05 2.08
CA SER A 62 12.58 9.13 2.69
C SER A 62 13.45 8.58 3.82
N LYS A 63 14.78 8.67 3.62
CA LYS A 63 15.75 8.34 4.66
C LYS A 63 15.58 9.21 5.90
N GLU A 64 15.28 10.49 5.73
CA GLU A 64 15.08 11.43 6.84
C GLU A 64 13.91 11.01 7.73
N VAL A 65 12.78 10.60 7.13
CA VAL A 65 11.61 10.11 7.88
C VAL A 65 11.93 8.81 8.60
N PHE A 66 12.64 7.89 7.93
CA PHE A 66 13.06 6.64 8.54
C PHE A 66 13.98 6.88 9.76
N ASP A 67 15.02 7.70 9.59
CA ASP A 67 15.98 8.02 10.65
C ASP A 67 15.29 8.72 11.82
N TYR A 68 14.38 9.66 11.55
CA TYR A 68 13.63 10.35 12.59
C TYR A 68 12.81 9.40 13.43
N LEU A 69 12.02 8.53 12.80
CA LEU A 69 11.16 7.56 13.49
C LEU A 69 11.96 6.47 14.22
N SER A 70 13.13 6.11 13.71
CA SER A 70 14.04 5.15 14.34
C SER A 70 14.58 5.60 15.70
N ASN A 71 14.42 6.88 16.06
CA ASN A 71 14.72 7.35 17.42
C ASN A 71 13.67 6.91 18.47
N PHE A 72 12.51 6.43 18.05
CA PHE A 72 11.39 6.13 18.93
C PHE A 72 11.00 4.67 18.95
N THR A 73 11.51 3.84 18.01
CA THR A 73 11.13 2.43 17.89
C THR A 73 12.24 1.57 17.30
N GLU A 74 12.19 0.31 17.57
CA GLU A 74 12.93 -0.73 16.84
C GLU A 74 12.03 -1.28 15.73
N TRP A 75 12.61 -1.48 14.53
CA TRP A 75 11.85 -1.92 13.37
C TRP A 75 11.83 -3.45 13.27
N TYR A 76 10.62 -4.00 13.17
CA TYR A 76 10.44 -5.38 12.73
C TYR A 76 10.35 -5.41 11.21
N LYS A 77 11.29 -6.13 10.55
CA LYS A 77 11.26 -6.26 9.10
C LYS A 77 10.07 -7.14 8.68
N TYR A 78 9.14 -6.54 7.99
CA TYR A 78 7.96 -7.20 7.46
C TYR A 78 7.94 -7.12 5.93
N GLU A 79 7.77 -8.28 5.27
CA GLU A 79 7.59 -8.37 3.82
C GLU A 79 6.15 -8.71 3.53
N HIS A 80 5.42 -7.72 3.04
CA HIS A 80 4.01 -7.90 2.70
C HIS A 80 3.85 -8.73 1.44
N LYS A 81 3.21 -9.90 1.56
CA LYS A 81 2.90 -10.78 0.44
C LYS A 81 1.38 -10.90 0.32
N VAL A 82 0.86 -10.41 -0.79
CA VAL A 82 -0.56 -10.53 -1.10
C VAL A 82 -0.76 -11.63 -2.14
N LEU A 83 -1.71 -12.50 -1.89
CA LEU A 83 -2.19 -13.49 -2.86
C LEU A 83 -3.63 -13.16 -3.21
N GLY A 84 -3.92 -13.08 -4.51
CA GLY A 84 -5.27 -13.01 -5.04
C GLY A 84 -5.79 -14.41 -5.39
N HIS A 85 -7.06 -14.63 -5.19
CA HIS A 85 -7.72 -15.83 -5.67
C HIS A 85 -8.30 -15.55 -7.06
N VAL A 86 -7.66 -16.09 -8.09
CA VAL A 86 -8.02 -15.90 -9.50
C VAL A 86 -8.20 -17.27 -10.16
N ASP A 87 -9.36 -17.53 -10.74
CA ASP A 87 -9.70 -18.79 -11.42
C ASP A 87 -9.34 -20.05 -10.59
N ASN A 88 -9.73 -20.05 -9.30
CA ASN A 88 -9.42 -21.09 -8.32
C ASN A 88 -7.93 -21.31 -8.03
N LYS A 89 -7.07 -20.35 -8.33
CA LYS A 89 -5.63 -20.36 -8.03
C LYS A 89 -5.24 -19.21 -7.13
N LEU A 90 -4.27 -19.42 -6.28
CA LEU A 90 -3.64 -18.35 -5.47
C LEU A 90 -2.46 -17.79 -6.24
N VAL A 91 -2.55 -16.54 -6.64
CA VAL A 91 -1.52 -15.87 -7.44
C VAL A 91 -0.98 -14.61 -6.76
N PRO A 92 0.30 -14.27 -6.95
CA PRO A 92 0.86 -13.05 -6.39
C PRO A 92 0.16 -11.79 -6.88
N ILE A 93 -0.08 -10.85 -5.96
CA ILE A 93 -0.57 -9.50 -6.26
C ILE A 93 0.46 -8.50 -5.68
N PRO A 94 0.87 -7.49 -6.43
CA PRO A 94 0.49 -7.08 -7.79
C PRO A 94 0.76 -8.15 -8.84
N PHE A 95 -0.10 -8.19 -9.85
CA PHE A 95 -0.01 -9.16 -10.94
C PHE A 95 1.33 -9.05 -11.65
N ASN A 96 2.05 -10.15 -11.79
CA ASN A 96 3.42 -10.19 -12.30
C ASN A 96 3.66 -11.42 -13.17
N PHE A 97 4.88 -11.67 -13.62
CA PHE A 97 5.19 -12.79 -14.51
C PHE A 97 4.79 -14.15 -13.91
N LYS A 98 5.01 -14.35 -12.61
CA LYS A 98 4.56 -15.57 -11.94
C LYS A 98 3.05 -15.71 -11.96
N SER A 99 2.31 -14.60 -11.84
CA SER A 99 0.86 -14.61 -11.96
C SER A 99 0.40 -14.98 -13.37
N ILE A 100 1.15 -14.57 -14.42
CA ILE A 100 0.90 -14.97 -15.80
C ILE A 100 1.13 -16.48 -15.98
N GLU A 101 2.23 -17.00 -15.45
CA GLU A 101 2.56 -18.43 -15.49
C GLU A 101 1.48 -19.28 -14.82
N GLU A 102 0.99 -18.86 -13.67
CA GLU A 102 -0.06 -19.58 -12.95
C GLU A 102 -1.43 -19.49 -13.62
N CYS A 103 -1.82 -18.31 -14.11
CA CYS A 103 -3.15 -18.11 -14.69
C CYS A 103 -3.25 -18.57 -16.14
N LEU A 104 -2.21 -18.33 -16.95
CA LEU A 104 -2.20 -18.54 -18.40
C LEU A 104 -1.00 -19.38 -18.86
N PRO A 105 -0.78 -20.58 -18.31
CA PRO A 105 0.44 -21.36 -18.52
C PRO A 105 0.74 -21.63 -20.00
N GLU A 106 -0.29 -21.89 -20.82
CA GLU A 106 -0.10 -22.17 -22.25
C GLU A 106 0.35 -20.96 -23.07
N LYS A 107 0.19 -19.74 -22.56
CA LYS A 107 0.53 -18.49 -23.24
C LYS A 107 1.63 -17.71 -22.50
N ALA A 108 2.03 -18.17 -21.33
CA ALA A 108 2.88 -17.43 -20.41
C ALA A 108 4.19 -17.01 -21.05
N GLU A 109 4.93 -17.93 -21.63
CA GLU A 109 6.22 -17.66 -22.26
C GLU A 109 6.13 -16.55 -23.30
N LYS A 110 5.20 -16.69 -24.25
CA LYS A 110 4.96 -15.68 -25.29
C LYS A 110 4.59 -14.32 -24.73
N LEU A 111 3.68 -14.29 -23.74
CA LEU A 111 3.21 -13.04 -23.15
C LEU A 111 4.32 -12.32 -22.37
N ILE A 112 5.12 -13.07 -21.63
CA ILE A 112 6.25 -12.55 -20.87
C ILE A 112 7.34 -11.99 -21.82
N GLU A 113 7.67 -12.69 -22.91
CA GLU A 113 8.60 -12.20 -23.91
C GLU A 113 8.13 -10.88 -24.56
N LEU A 114 6.85 -10.80 -24.92
CA LEU A 114 6.27 -9.57 -25.48
C LEU A 114 6.33 -8.42 -24.48
N LEU A 115 5.99 -8.64 -23.21
CA LEU A 115 6.09 -7.62 -22.17
C LEU A 115 7.53 -7.16 -21.93
N LYS A 116 8.50 -8.10 -21.89
CA LYS A 116 9.91 -7.76 -21.75
C LYS A 116 10.43 -6.95 -22.93
N LYS A 117 9.98 -7.28 -24.14
CA LYS A 117 10.35 -6.55 -25.37
C LYS A 117 9.82 -5.13 -25.38
N ASP A 118 8.55 -4.94 -25.04
CA ASP A 118 7.87 -3.65 -25.15
C ASP A 118 8.18 -2.71 -23.98
N TYR A 119 8.32 -3.26 -22.75
CA TYR A 119 8.44 -2.47 -21.52
C TYR A 119 9.77 -2.66 -20.78
N GLY A 120 10.47 -3.74 -21.03
CA GLY A 120 11.66 -4.12 -20.27
C GLY A 120 11.35 -4.97 -19.02
N GLU A 121 12.39 -5.49 -18.41
CA GLU A 121 12.25 -6.31 -17.20
C GLU A 121 12.18 -5.45 -15.94
N GLY A 122 11.36 -5.88 -14.95
CA GLY A 122 11.21 -5.19 -13.66
C GLY A 122 10.44 -3.86 -13.71
N LYS A 123 9.82 -3.53 -14.83
CA LYS A 123 8.98 -2.32 -14.94
C LYS A 123 7.57 -2.56 -14.38
N LYS A 124 7.04 -1.50 -13.76
CA LYS A 124 5.62 -1.41 -13.41
C LYS A 124 4.92 -0.70 -14.56
N VAL A 125 3.93 -1.34 -15.14
CA VAL A 125 3.17 -0.79 -16.27
C VAL A 125 1.71 -0.64 -15.84
N PRO A 126 1.11 0.57 -16.00
CA PRO A 126 -0.29 0.79 -15.69
C PRO A 126 -1.21 -0.10 -16.54
N ILE A 127 -2.26 -0.65 -15.93
CA ILE A 127 -3.21 -1.51 -16.65
C ILE A 127 -3.86 -0.80 -17.85
N MET A 128 -4.14 0.48 -17.73
CA MET A 128 -4.74 1.27 -18.81
C MET A 128 -3.83 1.37 -20.04
N GLU A 129 -2.51 1.43 -19.83
CA GLU A 129 -1.53 1.41 -20.92
C GLU A 129 -1.53 0.05 -21.64
N LEU A 130 -1.58 -1.03 -20.90
CA LEU A 130 -1.67 -2.38 -21.48
C LEU A 130 -2.98 -2.59 -22.26
N LEU A 131 -4.10 -2.04 -21.80
CA LEU A 131 -5.41 -2.13 -22.47
C LEU A 131 -5.42 -1.42 -23.84
N THR A 132 -4.61 -0.39 -24.01
CA THR A 132 -4.50 0.40 -25.26
C THR A 132 -3.31 -0.02 -26.12
N ASN A 133 -2.52 -1.03 -25.73
CA ASN A 133 -1.36 -1.48 -26.49
C ASN A 133 -1.76 -1.97 -27.89
N GLU A 134 -0.92 -1.72 -28.90
CA GLU A 134 -1.17 -2.14 -30.30
C GLU A 134 -1.13 -3.66 -30.50
N ASN A 135 -0.38 -4.37 -29.64
CA ASN A 135 -0.27 -5.82 -29.69
C ASN A 135 -1.52 -6.50 -29.12
N ARG A 136 -2.16 -7.33 -29.93
CA ARG A 136 -3.38 -8.05 -29.55
C ARG A 136 -3.20 -9.01 -28.37
N ASP A 137 -2.04 -9.66 -28.26
CA ASP A 137 -1.77 -10.58 -27.14
C ASP A 137 -1.58 -9.83 -25.83
N ILE A 138 -0.94 -8.65 -25.85
CA ILE A 138 -0.82 -7.79 -24.68
C ILE A 138 -2.20 -7.25 -24.27
N ARG A 139 -3.01 -6.81 -25.21
CA ARG A 139 -4.41 -6.41 -24.89
C ARG A 139 -5.24 -7.56 -24.34
N TYR A 140 -5.06 -8.78 -24.85
CA TYR A 140 -5.73 -9.97 -24.30
C TYR A 140 -5.35 -10.16 -22.83
N LEU A 141 -4.05 -10.13 -22.51
CA LEU A 141 -3.58 -10.22 -21.13
C LEU A 141 -4.13 -9.07 -20.27
N ALA A 142 -4.11 -7.85 -20.78
CA ALA A 142 -4.63 -6.67 -20.07
C ALA A 142 -6.12 -6.82 -19.72
N ASN A 143 -6.93 -7.26 -20.68
CA ASN A 143 -8.36 -7.51 -20.43
C ASN A 143 -8.57 -8.66 -19.43
N TYR A 144 -7.77 -9.72 -19.51
CA TYR A 144 -7.82 -10.79 -18.51
C TYR A 144 -7.55 -10.27 -17.11
N ILE A 145 -6.44 -9.52 -16.92
CA ILE A 145 -6.09 -8.92 -15.63
C ILE A 145 -7.18 -7.95 -15.15
N TYR A 146 -7.69 -7.12 -16.06
CA TYR A 146 -8.74 -6.16 -15.74
C TYR A 146 -9.99 -6.84 -15.19
N GLU A 147 -10.53 -7.83 -15.90
CA GLU A 147 -11.77 -8.51 -15.54
C GLU A 147 -11.62 -9.38 -14.28
N HIS A 148 -10.47 -10.05 -14.06
CA HIS A 148 -10.31 -11.02 -12.98
C HIS A 148 -9.66 -10.44 -11.71
N VAL A 149 -8.98 -9.28 -11.82
CA VAL A 149 -8.24 -8.69 -10.69
C VAL A 149 -8.73 -7.29 -10.36
N PHE A 150 -8.70 -6.36 -11.33
CA PHE A 150 -8.92 -4.94 -11.04
C PHE A 150 -10.38 -4.57 -10.89
N LYS A 151 -11.24 -4.98 -11.80
CA LYS A 151 -12.62 -4.51 -11.91
C LYS A 151 -13.39 -4.61 -10.58
N TYR A 152 -13.47 -5.79 -10.02
CA TYR A 152 -14.24 -6.01 -8.80
C TYR A 152 -13.56 -5.52 -7.54
N TYR A 153 -12.23 -5.58 -7.47
CA TYR A 153 -11.48 -5.05 -6.35
C TYR A 153 -11.63 -3.53 -6.27
N THR A 154 -11.43 -2.84 -7.38
CA THR A 154 -11.52 -1.38 -7.46
C THR A 154 -12.94 -0.90 -7.18
N MET A 155 -13.95 -1.53 -7.78
CA MET A 155 -15.35 -1.20 -7.52
C MET A 155 -15.72 -1.38 -6.05
N LYS A 156 -15.27 -2.47 -5.41
CA LYS A 156 -15.52 -2.72 -3.99
C LYS A 156 -14.80 -1.72 -3.08
N GLN A 157 -13.56 -1.35 -3.42
CA GLN A 157 -12.72 -0.50 -2.58
C GLN A 157 -13.15 0.97 -2.61
N TRP A 158 -13.57 1.46 -3.78
CA TRP A 158 -13.82 2.89 -4.01
C TRP A 158 -15.29 3.22 -4.28
N ASP A 159 -16.16 2.21 -4.40
CA ASP A 159 -17.56 2.35 -4.83
C ASP A 159 -17.70 3.13 -6.15
N MET A 160 -16.70 2.95 -7.04
CA MET A 160 -16.56 3.64 -8.32
C MET A 160 -16.18 2.64 -9.41
N LYS A 161 -16.53 2.96 -10.66
CA LYS A 161 -16.02 2.21 -11.81
C LYS A 161 -14.57 2.58 -12.07
N VAL A 162 -13.80 1.64 -12.64
CA VAL A 162 -12.37 1.86 -12.91
C VAL A 162 -12.13 3.03 -13.85
N GLU A 163 -13.04 3.24 -14.81
CA GLU A 163 -12.99 4.35 -15.79
C GLU A 163 -13.23 5.73 -15.17
N GLU A 164 -13.77 5.78 -13.96
CA GLU A 164 -14.04 7.01 -13.20
C GLU A 164 -12.88 7.38 -12.27
N LEU A 165 -11.88 6.51 -12.14
CA LEU A 165 -10.70 6.76 -11.33
C LEU A 165 -9.65 7.53 -12.14
N ASP A 166 -9.08 8.54 -11.52
CA ASP A 166 -7.94 9.24 -12.08
C ASP A 166 -6.74 8.29 -12.21
N SER A 167 -6.03 8.35 -13.30
CA SER A 167 -4.84 7.55 -13.59
C SER A 167 -3.65 8.05 -12.75
N ALA A 168 -3.72 7.84 -11.44
CA ALA A 168 -2.62 8.19 -10.54
C ALA A 168 -1.59 7.05 -10.45
#